data_0915414325a65f8a8860eee372c2feeb
#
_entry.id   0915414325a65f8a8860eee372c2feeb
#
_cell.length_a   1.000
_cell.length_b   1.000
_cell.length_c   1.000
_cell.angle_alpha   90.00
_cell.angle_beta   90.00
_cell.angle_gamma   90.00
#
_symmetry.space_group_name_H-M   'P 1'
#
loop_
_entity.id
_entity.type
_entity.pdbx_description
1 polymer ?
#
loop_
_entity_poly.entity_id
_entity_poly.type
_entity_poly.pdbx_seq_one_letter_code
_entity_poly.pdbx_strand_id
1 'polypeptide(L)'
;DFGPMLRNLRLSIFGAAAQLGIFTVLLCAVLMGFTPKEAGALGIIGGADGPTAIFTTIKLAPHLLGPIAIAAYSYMALVPVIIPMVVKLFCTKKELMINMKEQEKLYPSKTEIKNLRVLKIIFPIAVTTIVALFVPTAVPLIGMLMFGNLIKEIGADTSRLFDAAANSIMNAATIFLGLSVGATMTSEAFLNWTTIGIVIGGFLAFALSITGGIFFVKLFNLFSKKKINPLIGATGLSAVPMASRVCNDIATKYDPKNHVLNYCMSVSYTHLTLPTTSRV
;
A
#
# COMPACT_ATOMS: atom_id res chain seq x y z
N ASP A 1 0.58 -5.32 11.90
CA ASP A 1 -0.54 -5.47 12.83
C ASP A 1 -1.85 -5.07 12.15
N PHE A 2 -2.70 -6.04 11.84
CA PHE A 2 -4.02 -5.82 11.23
C PHE A 2 -5.10 -5.38 12.25
N GLY A 3 -4.77 -5.25 13.53
CA GLY A 3 -5.71 -4.85 14.56
C GLY A 3 -6.48 -3.56 14.26
N PRO A 4 -5.82 -2.46 13.86
CA PRO A 4 -6.51 -1.23 13.47
C PRO A 4 -7.47 -1.41 12.30
N MET A 5 -7.11 -2.20 11.29
CA MET A 5 -7.96 -2.52 10.14
C MET A 5 -9.19 -3.34 10.56
N LEU A 6 -9.00 -4.38 11.37
CA LEU A 6 -10.08 -5.23 11.85
C LEU A 6 -11.09 -4.47 12.73
N ARG A 7 -10.62 -3.48 13.50
CA ARG A 7 -11.50 -2.60 14.30
C ARG A 7 -12.30 -1.61 13.44
N ASN A 8 -11.79 -1.23 12.27
CA ASN A 8 -12.36 -0.21 11.41
C ASN A 8 -12.46 -0.67 9.95
N LEU A 9 -13.17 -1.76 9.71
CA LEU A 9 -13.35 -2.32 8.35
C LEU A 9 -13.87 -1.31 7.31
N ARG A 10 -14.61 -0.29 7.75
CA ARG A 10 -15.05 0.80 6.86
C ARG A 10 -13.88 1.59 6.25
N LEU A 11 -12.75 1.67 6.95
CA LEU A 11 -11.56 2.35 6.43
C LEU A 11 -10.91 1.55 5.30
N SER A 12 -11.11 0.23 5.27
CA SER A 12 -10.58 -0.65 4.23
C SER A 12 -11.09 -0.29 2.83
N ILE A 13 -12.29 0.28 2.73
CA ILE A 13 -12.86 0.73 1.45
C ILE A 13 -11.98 1.83 0.80
N PHE A 14 -11.31 2.64 1.59
CA PHE A 14 -10.42 3.69 1.06
C PHE A 14 -9.13 3.15 0.47
N GLY A 15 -8.67 1.96 0.93
CA GLY A 15 -7.59 1.24 0.28
C GLY A 15 -7.96 0.78 -1.14
N ALA A 16 -9.21 0.37 -1.34
CA ALA A 16 -9.71 0.02 -2.68
C ALA A 16 -9.69 1.24 -3.64
N ALA A 17 -9.92 2.45 -3.15
CA ALA A 17 -9.88 3.65 -3.98
C ALA A 17 -8.49 3.98 -4.54
N ALA A 18 -7.42 3.59 -3.84
CA ALA A 18 -6.06 3.75 -4.32
C ALA A 18 -5.72 2.84 -5.51
N GLN A 19 -6.52 1.80 -5.75
CA GLN A 19 -6.41 0.95 -6.95
C GLN A 19 -6.65 1.73 -8.25
N LEU A 20 -7.30 2.90 -8.20
CA LEU A 20 -7.47 3.76 -9.37
C LEU A 20 -6.13 4.07 -10.06
N GLY A 21 -5.05 4.27 -9.30
CA GLY A 21 -3.73 4.48 -9.89
C GLY A 21 -3.23 3.26 -10.66
N ILE A 22 -3.35 2.06 -10.09
CA ILE A 22 -2.94 0.80 -10.73
C ILE A 22 -3.70 0.59 -12.04
N PHE A 23 -5.03 0.70 -12.00
CA PHE A 23 -5.86 0.51 -13.19
C PHE A 23 -5.64 1.60 -14.24
N THR A 24 -5.41 2.85 -13.83
CA THR A 24 -5.11 3.94 -14.77
C THR A 24 -3.81 3.67 -15.50
N VAL A 25 -2.75 3.25 -14.80
CA VAL A 25 -1.47 2.89 -15.44
C VAL A 25 -1.61 1.71 -16.37
N LEU A 26 -2.31 0.67 -15.93
CA LEU A 26 -2.58 -0.51 -16.77
C LEU A 26 -3.27 -0.09 -18.08
N LEU A 27 -4.33 0.70 -18.01
CA LEU A 27 -5.04 1.19 -19.18
C LEU A 27 -4.15 2.07 -20.06
N CYS A 28 -3.41 3.01 -19.48
CA CYS A 28 -2.49 3.86 -20.23
C CYS A 28 -1.40 3.03 -20.92
N ALA A 29 -0.83 2.04 -20.25
CA ALA A 29 0.19 1.17 -20.81
C ALA A 29 -0.36 0.37 -22.01
N VAL A 30 -1.59 -0.18 -21.90
CA VAL A 30 -2.24 -0.85 -23.04
C VAL A 30 -2.47 0.11 -24.21
N LEU A 31 -2.92 1.34 -23.94
CA LEU A 31 -3.11 2.37 -24.97
C LEU A 31 -1.79 2.81 -25.63
N MET A 32 -0.69 2.74 -24.89
CA MET A 32 0.66 2.99 -25.41
C MET A 32 1.25 1.82 -26.21
N GLY A 33 0.52 0.70 -26.36
CA GLY A 33 0.92 -0.45 -27.14
C GLY A 33 1.70 -1.52 -26.39
N PHE A 34 1.80 -1.45 -25.05
CA PHE A 34 2.33 -2.54 -24.25
C PHE A 34 1.38 -3.74 -24.26
N THR A 35 1.94 -4.93 -24.20
CA THR A 35 1.13 -6.15 -24.06
C THR A 35 0.38 -6.16 -22.72
N PRO A 36 -0.74 -6.87 -22.59
CA PRO A 36 -1.48 -6.97 -21.33
C PRO A 36 -0.62 -7.42 -20.14
N LYS A 37 0.36 -8.31 -20.38
CA LYS A 37 1.29 -8.78 -19.35
C LYS A 37 2.26 -7.67 -18.89
N GLU A 38 2.81 -6.93 -19.83
CA GLU A 38 3.66 -5.77 -19.52
C GLU A 38 2.88 -4.67 -18.83
N ALA A 39 1.67 -4.38 -19.31
CA ALA A 39 0.76 -3.41 -18.72
C ALA A 39 0.38 -3.79 -17.28
N GLY A 40 0.16 -5.09 -17.01
CA GLY A 40 -0.06 -5.60 -15.65
C GLY A 40 1.15 -5.38 -14.75
N ALA A 41 2.36 -5.66 -15.24
CA ALA A 41 3.60 -5.42 -14.49
C ALA A 41 3.85 -3.93 -14.22
N LEU A 42 3.56 -3.05 -15.19
CA LEU A 42 3.66 -1.59 -15.03
C LEU A 42 2.60 -1.03 -14.08
N GLY A 43 1.37 -1.54 -14.15
CA GLY A 43 0.26 -1.09 -13.30
C GLY A 43 0.57 -1.18 -11.81
N ILE A 44 1.26 -2.23 -11.38
CA ILE A 44 1.64 -2.45 -9.97
C ILE A 44 2.48 -1.30 -9.39
N ILE A 45 3.23 -0.58 -10.21
CA ILE A 45 4.02 0.58 -9.76
C ILE A 45 3.10 1.60 -9.05
N GLY A 46 1.88 1.79 -9.53
CA GLY A 46 0.88 2.67 -8.93
C GLY A 46 0.48 2.29 -7.50
N GLY A 47 0.70 1.04 -7.09
CA GLY A 47 0.48 0.56 -5.73
C GLY A 47 1.57 0.92 -4.73
N ALA A 48 2.72 1.41 -5.20
CA ALA A 48 3.91 1.72 -4.40
C ALA A 48 4.39 0.54 -3.52
N ASP A 49 4.37 -0.66 -4.08
CA ASP A 49 4.81 -1.90 -3.44
C ASP A 49 5.98 -2.49 -4.24
N GLY A 50 7.21 -2.21 -3.80
CA GLY A 50 8.43 -2.65 -4.47
C GLY A 50 8.54 -4.17 -4.60
N PRO A 51 8.42 -4.94 -3.51
CA PRO A 51 8.47 -6.40 -3.57
C PRO A 51 7.39 -7.02 -4.45
N THR A 52 6.16 -6.53 -4.40
CA THR A 52 5.07 -7.00 -5.27
C THR A 52 5.33 -6.65 -6.74
N ALA A 53 5.85 -5.45 -7.01
CA ALA A 53 6.21 -5.04 -8.38
C ALA A 53 7.28 -5.97 -8.96
N ILE A 54 8.32 -6.31 -8.19
CA ILE A 54 9.36 -7.26 -8.63
C ILE A 54 8.76 -8.64 -8.86
N PHE A 55 8.02 -9.17 -7.90
CA PHE A 55 7.41 -10.50 -8.01
C PHE A 55 6.52 -10.61 -9.25
N THR A 56 5.66 -9.62 -9.46
CA THR A 56 4.74 -9.59 -10.61
C THR A 56 5.50 -9.46 -11.93
N THR A 57 6.52 -8.60 -11.97
CA THR A 57 7.33 -8.38 -13.18
C THR A 57 8.11 -9.63 -13.57
N ILE A 58 8.70 -10.36 -12.63
CA ILE A 58 9.36 -11.64 -12.89
C ILE A 58 8.40 -12.64 -13.54
N LYS A 59 7.12 -12.62 -13.17
CA LYS A 59 6.10 -13.53 -13.70
C LYS A 59 5.53 -13.09 -15.04
N LEU A 60 5.29 -11.80 -15.23
CA LEU A 60 4.55 -11.27 -16.39
C LEU A 60 5.46 -10.70 -17.48
N ALA A 61 6.53 -10.00 -17.11
CA ALA A 61 7.40 -9.27 -18.04
C ALA A 61 8.86 -9.21 -17.54
N PRO A 62 9.59 -10.33 -17.49
CA PRO A 62 10.95 -10.37 -16.91
C PRO A 62 11.94 -9.38 -17.53
N HIS A 63 11.76 -9.06 -18.82
CA HIS A 63 12.60 -8.11 -19.54
C HIS A 63 12.44 -6.66 -19.07
N LEU A 64 11.35 -6.32 -18.38
CA LEU A 64 11.11 -5.00 -17.78
C LEU A 64 11.51 -4.93 -16.30
N LEU A 65 12.14 -5.98 -15.74
CA LEU A 65 12.47 -6.06 -14.32
C LEU A 65 13.34 -4.89 -13.86
N GLY A 66 14.41 -4.57 -14.59
CA GLY A 66 15.29 -3.47 -14.24
C GLY A 66 14.57 -2.11 -14.17
N PRO A 67 13.94 -1.66 -15.27
CA PRO A 67 13.17 -0.42 -15.29
C PRO A 67 12.07 -0.33 -14.21
N ILE A 68 11.31 -1.40 -14.01
CA ILE A 68 10.21 -1.41 -13.03
C ILE A 68 10.75 -1.39 -11.60
N ALA A 69 11.83 -2.12 -11.30
CA ALA A 69 12.45 -2.11 -9.99
C ALA A 69 12.99 -0.72 -9.64
N ILE A 70 13.67 -0.07 -10.59
CA ILE A 70 14.16 1.32 -10.43
C ILE A 70 13.00 2.26 -10.13
N ALA A 71 11.94 2.22 -10.93
CA ALA A 71 10.77 3.06 -10.74
C ALA A 71 10.15 2.81 -9.36
N ALA A 72 9.82 1.56 -9.01
CA ALA A 72 9.14 1.21 -7.77
C ALA A 72 9.92 1.66 -6.52
N TYR A 73 11.23 1.41 -6.45
CA TYR A 73 12.04 1.83 -5.29
C TYR A 73 12.30 3.33 -5.25
N SER A 74 12.49 3.98 -6.41
CA SER A 74 12.64 5.44 -6.47
C SER A 74 11.40 6.14 -5.91
N TYR A 75 10.19 5.64 -6.23
CA TYR A 75 8.96 6.25 -5.71
C TYR A 75 8.75 5.99 -4.23
N MET A 76 9.12 4.82 -3.73
CA MET A 76 9.10 4.59 -2.29
C MET A 76 9.96 5.63 -1.54
N ALA A 77 11.13 5.96 -2.07
CA ALA A 77 11.99 6.99 -1.49
C ALA A 77 11.38 8.41 -1.61
N LEU A 78 10.58 8.66 -2.64
CA LEU A 78 9.93 9.95 -2.90
C LEU A 78 8.58 10.14 -2.20
N VAL A 79 8.05 9.12 -1.50
CA VAL A 79 6.80 9.22 -0.70
C VAL A 79 6.75 10.47 0.17
N PRO A 80 7.80 10.83 0.94
CA PRO A 80 7.80 12.02 1.78
C PRO A 80 7.68 13.35 1.01
N VAL A 81 7.94 13.35 -0.28
CA VAL A 81 7.84 14.52 -1.17
C VAL A 81 6.49 14.55 -1.88
N ILE A 82 6.08 13.40 -2.44
CA ILE A 82 4.89 13.31 -3.29
C ILE A 82 3.60 13.50 -2.47
N ILE A 83 3.49 12.84 -1.31
CA ILE A 83 2.29 12.96 -0.46
C ILE A 83 2.04 14.39 -0.04
N PRO A 84 2.99 15.15 0.55
CA PRO A 84 2.75 16.55 0.92
C PRO A 84 2.38 17.44 -0.27
N MET A 85 2.98 17.19 -1.44
CA MET A 85 2.68 17.94 -2.67
C MET A 85 1.21 17.73 -3.10
N VAL A 86 0.77 16.48 -3.19
CA VAL A 86 -0.61 16.15 -3.57
C VAL A 86 -1.61 16.63 -2.51
N VAL A 87 -1.31 16.42 -1.22
CA VAL A 87 -2.16 16.88 -0.12
C VAL A 87 -2.32 18.39 -0.12
N LYS A 88 -1.24 19.13 -0.34
CA LYS A 88 -1.28 20.60 -0.43
C LYS A 88 -2.12 21.09 -1.61
N LEU A 89 -2.12 20.34 -2.72
CA LEU A 89 -2.88 20.71 -3.91
C LEU A 89 -4.39 20.43 -3.74
N PHE A 90 -4.74 19.30 -3.12
CA PHE A 90 -6.12 18.82 -3.08
C PHE A 90 -6.83 18.99 -1.73
N CYS A 91 -6.13 19.19 -0.61
CA CYS A 91 -6.76 19.29 0.70
C CYS A 91 -6.77 20.71 1.26
N THR A 92 -7.86 21.08 1.89
CA THR A 92 -7.98 22.36 2.61
C THR A 92 -7.51 22.23 4.06
N LYS A 93 -7.09 23.33 4.67
CA LYS A 93 -6.67 23.36 6.10
C LYS A 93 -7.76 22.81 7.03
N LYS A 94 -9.03 23.15 6.76
CA LYS A 94 -10.17 22.66 7.57
C LYS A 94 -10.31 21.16 7.52
N GLU A 95 -10.08 20.53 6.37
CA GLU A 95 -10.13 19.09 6.20
C GLU A 95 -8.97 18.38 6.91
N LEU A 96 -7.78 18.98 6.89
CA LEU A 96 -6.59 18.44 7.57
C LEU A 96 -6.70 18.47 9.10
N MET A 97 -7.48 19.41 9.64
CA MET A 97 -7.76 19.54 11.08
C MET A 97 -8.86 18.59 11.58
N ILE A 98 -9.48 17.78 10.74
CA ILE A 98 -10.47 16.79 11.20
C ILE A 98 -9.79 15.81 12.13
N ASN A 99 -10.14 15.87 13.44
CA ASN A 99 -9.55 15.03 14.47
C ASN A 99 -10.31 13.71 14.56
N MET A 100 -9.61 12.60 14.25
CA MET A 100 -10.23 11.28 14.21
C MET A 100 -10.68 10.77 15.58
N LYS A 101 -9.97 11.11 16.65
CA LYS A 101 -10.35 10.71 18.03
C LYS A 101 -11.63 11.43 18.46
N GLU A 102 -11.80 12.69 18.10
CA GLU A 102 -13.03 13.43 18.36
C GLU A 102 -14.20 12.85 17.55
N GLN A 103 -13.95 12.53 16.26
CA GLN A 103 -14.97 11.87 15.43
C GLN A 103 -15.40 10.50 15.98
N GLU A 104 -14.50 9.75 16.59
CA GLU A 104 -14.85 8.48 17.26
C GLU A 104 -15.65 8.68 18.53
N LYS A 105 -15.37 9.71 19.31
CA LYS A 105 -16.17 10.06 20.49
C LYS A 105 -17.59 10.51 20.11
N LEU A 106 -17.72 11.34 19.08
CA LEU A 106 -19.00 11.83 18.60
C LEU A 106 -19.85 10.73 17.92
N TYR A 107 -19.19 9.82 17.23
CA TYR A 107 -19.81 8.72 16.47
C TYR A 107 -19.15 7.39 16.80
N PRO A 108 -19.38 6.83 18.00
CA PRO A 108 -18.76 5.58 18.42
C PRO A 108 -19.15 4.43 17.49
N SER A 109 -18.21 3.54 17.23
CA SER A 109 -18.50 2.31 16.49
C SER A 109 -19.36 1.38 17.35
N LYS A 110 -20.46 0.88 16.78
CA LYS A 110 -21.36 -0.06 17.48
C LYS A 110 -20.78 -1.47 17.58
N THR A 111 -19.67 -1.75 16.91
CA THR A 111 -19.09 -3.09 16.84
C THR A 111 -17.94 -3.21 17.82
N GLU A 112 -18.23 -3.66 19.03
CA GLU A 112 -17.19 -4.13 19.96
C GLU A 112 -16.80 -5.57 19.58
N ILE A 113 -15.55 -5.76 19.16
CA ILE A 113 -15.00 -7.10 18.91
C ILE A 113 -14.61 -7.70 20.25
N LYS A 114 -15.44 -8.62 20.77
CA LYS A 114 -15.23 -9.26 22.08
C LYS A 114 -13.88 -9.96 22.21
N ASN A 115 -13.35 -10.58 21.14
CA ASN A 115 -12.10 -11.36 21.16
C ASN A 115 -11.18 -10.97 19.99
N LEU A 116 -10.61 -9.76 20.05
CA LEU A 116 -9.70 -9.26 19.02
C LEU A 116 -8.48 -10.17 18.81
N ARG A 117 -7.94 -10.78 19.88
CA ARG A 117 -6.77 -11.68 19.80
C ARG A 117 -7.08 -12.91 18.95
N VAL A 118 -8.22 -13.56 19.18
CA VAL A 118 -8.64 -14.72 18.39
C VAL A 118 -8.87 -14.33 16.94
N LEU A 119 -9.50 -13.18 16.70
CA LEU A 119 -9.73 -12.68 15.35
C LEU A 119 -8.41 -12.42 14.61
N LYS A 120 -7.41 -11.86 15.26
CA LYS A 120 -6.08 -11.61 14.68
C LYS A 120 -5.33 -12.89 14.33
N ILE A 121 -5.58 -14.00 15.01
CA ILE A 121 -4.99 -15.31 14.70
C ILE A 121 -5.75 -16.00 13.56
N ILE A 122 -7.07 -15.92 13.55
CA ILE A 122 -7.91 -16.54 12.51
C ILE A 122 -7.80 -15.78 11.19
N PHE A 123 -7.68 -14.47 11.22
CA PHE A 123 -7.65 -13.61 10.03
C PHE A 123 -6.59 -14.01 9.01
N PRO A 124 -5.30 -14.17 9.35
CA PRO A 124 -4.28 -14.57 8.37
C PRO A 124 -4.52 -15.95 7.77
N ILE A 125 -5.05 -16.89 8.55
CA ILE A 125 -5.40 -18.23 8.08
C ILE A 125 -6.55 -18.14 7.07
N ALA A 126 -7.62 -17.42 7.42
CA ALA A 126 -8.78 -17.24 6.56
C ALA A 126 -8.42 -16.54 5.24
N VAL A 127 -7.63 -15.44 5.31
CA VAL A 127 -7.19 -14.71 4.11
C VAL A 127 -6.33 -15.61 3.22
N THR A 128 -5.36 -16.32 3.78
CA THR A 128 -4.51 -17.23 2.99
C THR A 128 -5.36 -18.32 2.31
N THR A 129 -6.31 -18.90 3.02
CA THR A 129 -7.20 -19.94 2.47
C THR A 129 -8.07 -19.39 1.34
N ILE A 130 -8.66 -18.21 1.52
CA ILE A 130 -9.47 -17.55 0.49
C ILE A 130 -8.61 -17.25 -0.74
N VAL A 131 -7.42 -16.67 -0.55
CA VAL A 131 -6.50 -16.38 -1.65
C VAL A 131 -6.08 -17.66 -2.37
N ALA A 132 -5.79 -18.73 -1.65
CA ALA A 132 -5.42 -20.03 -2.24
C ALA A 132 -6.53 -20.59 -3.14
N LEU A 133 -7.79 -20.40 -2.78
CA LEU A 133 -8.93 -20.88 -3.55
C LEU A 133 -9.20 -20.05 -4.81
N PHE A 134 -9.09 -18.72 -4.72
CA PHE A 134 -9.47 -17.84 -5.82
C PHE A 134 -8.27 -17.41 -6.69
N VAL A 135 -7.08 -17.29 -6.10
CA VAL A 135 -5.88 -16.73 -6.74
C VAL A 135 -4.63 -17.49 -6.31
N PRO A 136 -4.47 -18.76 -6.75
CA PRO A 136 -3.34 -19.61 -6.32
C PRO A 136 -1.96 -18.97 -6.59
N THR A 137 -1.83 -18.19 -7.65
CA THR A 137 -0.57 -17.54 -8.04
C THR A 137 -0.10 -16.47 -7.06
N ALA A 138 -1.01 -15.89 -6.26
CA ALA A 138 -0.69 -14.87 -5.25
C ALA A 138 -0.33 -15.49 -3.88
N VAL A 139 -0.52 -16.80 -3.70
CA VAL A 139 -0.27 -17.50 -2.42
C VAL A 139 1.15 -17.30 -1.89
N PRO A 140 2.23 -17.38 -2.68
CA PRO A 140 3.58 -17.18 -2.16
C PRO A 140 3.75 -15.80 -1.52
N LEU A 141 3.17 -14.76 -2.10
CA LEU A 141 3.28 -13.38 -1.60
C LEU A 141 2.37 -13.15 -0.39
N ILE A 142 1.07 -13.37 -0.57
CA ILE A 142 0.06 -13.13 0.48
C ILE A 142 0.22 -14.13 1.63
N GLY A 143 0.51 -15.39 1.33
CA GLY A 143 0.73 -16.42 2.34
C GLY A 143 1.91 -16.11 3.25
N MET A 144 3.04 -15.63 2.71
CA MET A 144 4.18 -15.23 3.53
C MET A 144 3.90 -13.99 4.37
N LEU A 145 3.17 -13.01 3.84
CA LEU A 145 2.70 -11.86 4.61
C LEU A 145 1.81 -12.31 5.78
N MET A 146 0.85 -13.17 5.51
CA MET A 146 -0.08 -13.69 6.52
C MET A 146 0.61 -14.60 7.52
N PHE A 147 1.59 -15.40 7.10
CA PHE A 147 2.42 -16.22 7.98
C PHE A 147 3.23 -15.36 8.95
N GLY A 148 3.89 -14.29 8.47
CA GLY A 148 4.60 -13.34 9.32
C GLY A 148 3.68 -12.67 10.34
N ASN A 149 2.45 -12.31 9.94
CA ASN A 149 1.44 -11.79 10.85
C ASN A 149 1.02 -12.83 11.89
N LEU A 150 0.80 -14.08 11.49
CA LEU A 150 0.42 -15.18 12.37
C LEU A 150 1.47 -15.42 13.45
N ILE A 151 2.75 -15.51 13.07
CA ILE A 151 3.88 -15.66 14.02
C ILE A 151 3.87 -14.52 15.04
N LYS A 152 3.63 -13.28 14.62
CA LYS A 152 3.54 -12.12 15.49
C LYS A 152 2.38 -12.22 16.49
N GLU A 153 1.20 -12.63 16.02
CA GLU A 153 -0.03 -12.62 16.84
C GLU A 153 -0.13 -13.82 17.81
N ILE A 154 0.57 -14.94 17.54
CA ILE A 154 0.70 -16.06 18.50
C ILE A 154 1.40 -15.57 19.78
N GLY A 155 2.44 -14.74 19.65
CA GLY A 155 3.02 -14.00 20.78
C GLY A 155 4.28 -14.65 21.39
N ALA A 156 4.30 -14.90 22.69
CA ALA A 156 5.51 -15.25 23.41
C ALA A 156 6.22 -16.51 22.88
N ASP A 157 5.47 -17.53 22.50
CA ASP A 157 6.02 -18.82 22.03
C ASP A 157 6.74 -18.70 20.68
N THR A 158 6.39 -17.71 19.89
CA THR A 158 6.97 -17.46 18.56
C THR A 158 7.81 -16.17 18.49
N SER A 159 8.05 -15.52 19.61
CA SER A 159 8.77 -14.24 19.67
C SER A 159 10.16 -14.30 19.03
N ARG A 160 10.90 -15.37 19.25
CA ARG A 160 12.23 -15.59 18.65
C ARG A 160 12.16 -15.75 17.11
N LEU A 161 11.14 -16.43 16.61
CA LEU A 161 10.93 -16.58 15.17
C LEU A 161 10.53 -15.26 14.54
N PHE A 162 9.67 -14.50 15.22
CA PHE A 162 9.28 -13.17 14.78
C PHE A 162 10.49 -12.24 14.72
N ASP A 163 11.33 -12.21 15.76
CA ASP A 163 12.54 -11.39 15.80
C ASP A 163 13.53 -11.76 14.69
N ALA A 164 13.78 -13.06 14.49
CA ALA A 164 14.64 -13.53 13.41
C ALA A 164 14.11 -13.14 12.02
N ALA A 165 12.79 -13.28 11.79
CA ALA A 165 12.17 -12.91 10.51
C ALA A 165 12.18 -11.39 10.30
N ALA A 166 11.85 -10.60 11.33
CA ALA A 166 11.72 -9.15 11.22
C ALA A 166 13.07 -8.42 11.14
N ASN A 167 14.16 -9.02 11.60
CA ASN A 167 15.49 -8.41 11.64
C ASN A 167 16.48 -9.17 10.75
N SER A 168 16.93 -10.35 11.17
CA SER A 168 18.06 -11.04 10.52
C SER A 168 17.74 -11.50 9.11
N ILE A 169 16.60 -12.18 8.91
CA ILE A 169 16.19 -12.69 7.59
C ILE A 169 15.81 -11.54 6.67
N MET A 170 15.09 -10.54 7.18
CA MET A 170 14.71 -9.36 6.39
C MET A 170 15.93 -8.58 5.92
N ASN A 171 16.94 -8.36 6.78
CA ASN A 171 18.15 -7.66 6.41
C ASN A 171 18.97 -8.43 5.37
N ALA A 172 19.13 -9.74 5.55
CA ALA A 172 19.79 -10.58 4.56
C ALA A 172 19.06 -10.58 3.21
N ALA A 173 17.74 -10.76 3.22
CA ALA A 173 16.92 -10.70 2.01
C ALA A 173 17.00 -9.33 1.32
N THR A 174 17.04 -8.24 2.06
CA THR A 174 17.19 -6.87 1.53
C THR A 174 18.53 -6.69 0.84
N ILE A 175 19.63 -7.19 1.43
CA ILE A 175 20.96 -7.13 0.83
C ILE A 175 21.00 -7.91 -0.50
N PHE A 176 20.51 -9.16 -0.50
CA PHE A 176 20.47 -9.98 -1.72
C PHE A 176 19.56 -9.39 -2.79
N LEU A 177 18.40 -8.87 -2.40
CA LEU A 177 17.49 -8.19 -3.31
C LEU A 177 18.16 -6.96 -3.93
N GLY A 178 18.79 -6.11 -3.11
CA GLY A 178 19.49 -4.91 -3.58
C GLY A 178 20.61 -5.24 -4.54
N LEU A 179 21.43 -6.24 -4.24
CA LEU A 179 22.50 -6.71 -5.13
C LEU A 179 21.94 -7.28 -6.44
N SER A 180 20.90 -8.12 -6.37
CA SER A 180 20.29 -8.73 -7.56
C SER A 180 19.64 -7.69 -8.47
N VAL A 181 18.88 -6.74 -7.90
CA VAL A 181 18.26 -5.64 -8.66
C VAL A 181 19.37 -4.72 -9.21
N GLY A 182 20.38 -4.37 -8.40
CA GLY A 182 21.50 -3.56 -8.85
C GLY A 182 22.26 -4.17 -10.03
N ALA A 183 22.43 -5.48 -10.04
CA ALA A 183 23.07 -6.20 -11.15
C ALA A 183 22.27 -6.12 -12.47
N THR A 184 20.96 -5.86 -12.42
CA THR A 184 20.14 -5.65 -13.63
C THR A 184 20.23 -4.23 -14.19
N MET A 185 20.82 -3.29 -13.44
CA MET A 185 20.93 -1.87 -13.82
C MET A 185 22.14 -1.64 -14.71
N THR A 186 22.01 -1.97 -15.99
CA THR A 186 23.01 -1.62 -16.99
C THR A 186 22.75 -0.22 -17.56
N SER A 187 23.79 0.44 -18.10
CA SER A 187 23.63 1.76 -18.74
C SER A 187 22.61 1.75 -19.88
N GLU A 188 22.58 0.69 -20.65
CA GLU A 188 21.64 0.50 -21.77
C GLU A 188 20.19 0.34 -21.28
N ALA A 189 19.98 -0.39 -20.18
CA ALA A 189 18.65 -0.54 -19.58
C ALA A 189 18.17 0.75 -18.92
N PHE A 190 19.09 1.58 -18.40
CA PHE A 190 18.75 2.81 -17.67
C PHE A 190 18.48 4.00 -18.61
N LEU A 191 19.31 4.18 -19.65
CA LEU A 191 19.27 5.31 -20.57
C LEU A 191 18.39 5.04 -21.81
N ASN A 192 17.32 4.29 -21.65
CA ASN A 192 16.36 3.99 -22.70
C ASN A 192 15.08 4.85 -22.52
N TRP A 193 14.51 5.33 -23.63
CA TRP A 193 13.24 6.07 -23.62
C TRP A 193 12.09 5.32 -22.92
N THR A 194 12.08 3.99 -23.06
CA THR A 194 11.09 3.14 -22.35
C THR A 194 11.25 3.25 -20.84
N THR A 195 12.48 3.19 -20.33
CA THR A 195 12.77 3.33 -18.88
C THR A 195 12.39 4.71 -18.35
N ILE A 196 12.74 5.77 -19.09
CA ILE A 196 12.38 7.15 -18.74
C ILE A 196 10.85 7.30 -18.73
N GLY A 197 10.16 6.73 -19.72
CA GLY A 197 8.71 6.70 -19.78
C GLY A 197 8.07 5.95 -18.59
N ILE A 198 8.63 4.80 -18.20
CA ILE A 198 8.19 4.03 -17.03
C ILE A 198 8.40 4.84 -15.74
N VAL A 199 9.53 5.53 -15.61
CA VAL A 199 9.83 6.39 -14.46
C VAL A 199 8.81 7.54 -14.39
N ILE A 200 8.64 8.31 -15.42
CA ILE A 200 7.68 9.43 -15.43
C ILE A 200 6.23 8.92 -15.23
N GLY A 201 5.85 7.88 -15.96
CA GLY A 201 4.52 7.28 -15.85
C GLY A 201 4.22 6.75 -14.45
N GLY A 202 5.19 6.13 -13.80
CA GLY A 202 5.06 5.66 -12.44
C GLY A 202 4.91 6.80 -11.41
N PHE A 203 5.63 7.94 -11.59
CA PHE A 203 5.41 9.14 -10.75
C PHE A 203 3.97 9.63 -10.84
N LEU A 204 3.45 9.75 -12.06
CA LEU A 204 2.07 10.17 -12.30
C LEU A 204 1.07 9.16 -11.72
N ALA A 205 1.34 7.88 -11.89
CA ALA A 205 0.56 6.79 -11.32
C ALA A 205 0.42 6.90 -9.80
N PHE A 206 1.55 7.11 -9.15
CA PHE A 206 1.61 7.27 -7.71
C PHE A 206 0.83 8.49 -7.23
N ALA A 207 1.00 9.63 -7.88
CA ALA A 207 0.25 10.85 -7.59
C ALA A 207 -1.27 10.65 -7.81
N LEU A 208 -1.66 9.92 -8.87
CA LEU A 208 -3.06 9.58 -9.14
C LEU A 208 -3.66 8.66 -8.08
N SER A 209 -2.91 7.65 -7.61
CA SER A 209 -3.36 6.77 -6.52
C SER A 209 -3.64 7.55 -5.24
N ILE A 210 -2.74 8.45 -4.84
CA ILE A 210 -2.92 9.32 -3.67
C ILE A 210 -4.15 10.22 -3.87
N THR A 211 -4.26 10.84 -5.04
CA THR A 211 -5.38 11.72 -5.39
C THR A 211 -6.70 10.96 -5.35
N GLY A 212 -6.75 9.75 -5.91
CA GLY A 212 -7.92 8.87 -5.89
C GLY A 212 -8.38 8.56 -4.46
N GLY A 213 -7.46 8.19 -3.58
CA GLY A 213 -7.75 7.94 -2.17
C GLY A 213 -8.29 9.18 -1.43
N ILE A 214 -7.69 10.36 -1.65
CA ILE A 214 -8.15 11.64 -1.09
C ILE A 214 -9.56 11.96 -1.61
N PHE A 215 -9.78 11.86 -2.91
CA PHE A 215 -11.07 12.18 -3.53
C PHE A 215 -12.18 11.25 -3.02
N PHE A 216 -11.89 9.97 -2.86
CA PHE A 216 -12.86 9.01 -2.35
C PHE A 216 -13.26 9.30 -0.91
N VAL A 217 -12.31 9.70 -0.05
CA VAL A 217 -12.63 10.15 1.32
C VAL A 217 -13.46 11.43 1.29
N LYS A 218 -13.16 12.38 0.42
CA LYS A 218 -13.96 13.60 0.27
C LYS A 218 -15.38 13.29 -0.19
N LEU A 219 -15.54 12.41 -1.17
CA LEU A 219 -16.84 11.95 -1.64
C LEU A 219 -17.62 11.27 -0.52
N PHE A 220 -16.98 10.38 0.25
CA PHE A 220 -17.58 9.76 1.42
C PHE A 220 -18.02 10.80 2.46
N ASN A 221 -17.21 11.83 2.69
CA ASN A 221 -17.50 12.90 3.61
C ASN A 221 -18.72 13.74 3.20
N LEU A 222 -19.10 13.79 1.92
CA LEU A 222 -20.32 14.48 1.48
C LEU A 222 -21.58 13.78 2.02
N PHE A 223 -21.56 12.45 2.05
CA PHE A 223 -22.72 11.63 2.43
C PHE A 223 -22.69 11.19 3.91
N SER A 224 -21.55 11.28 4.59
CA SER A 224 -21.38 10.78 5.96
C SER A 224 -21.46 11.90 6.99
N LYS A 225 -22.18 11.63 8.09
CA LYS A 225 -22.16 12.49 9.30
C LYS A 225 -20.80 12.41 10.01
N LYS A 226 -20.21 11.21 10.09
CA LYS A 226 -18.85 11.00 10.63
C LYS A 226 -17.83 11.38 9.57
N LYS A 227 -17.17 12.51 9.77
CA LYS A 227 -16.14 12.97 8.83
C LYS A 227 -14.83 12.22 9.03
N ILE A 228 -14.15 11.95 7.95
CA ILE A 228 -12.84 11.27 7.93
C ILE A 228 -11.79 12.23 7.39
N ASN A 229 -10.63 12.25 8.00
CA ASN A 229 -9.52 13.08 7.53
C ASN A 229 -9.03 12.56 6.17
N PRO A 230 -8.93 13.41 5.12
CA PRO A 230 -8.50 13.01 3.79
C PRO A 230 -7.08 12.40 3.74
N LEU A 231 -6.23 12.72 4.72
CA LEU A 231 -4.91 12.10 4.87
C LEU A 231 -4.98 10.58 4.98
N ILE A 232 -6.06 10.05 5.53
CA ILE A 232 -6.28 8.60 5.64
C ILE A 232 -6.45 7.98 4.26
N GLY A 233 -7.16 8.66 3.34
CA GLY A 233 -7.28 8.21 1.94
C GLY A 233 -5.96 8.28 1.18
N ALA A 234 -5.12 9.27 1.47
CA ALA A 234 -3.80 9.40 0.86
C ALA A 234 -2.86 8.22 1.14
N THR A 235 -3.16 7.41 2.17
CA THR A 235 -2.34 6.26 2.57
C THR A 235 -2.86 4.92 2.05
N GLY A 236 -3.75 4.90 1.07
CA GLY A 236 -4.23 3.69 0.42
C GLY A 236 -3.16 2.88 -0.34
N LEU A 237 -1.91 3.30 -0.28
CA LEU A 237 -0.74 2.70 -0.92
C LEU A 237 -0.08 1.66 -0.04
N SER A 238 0.67 0.73 -0.66
CA SER A 238 1.42 -0.31 0.06
C SER A 238 2.66 0.19 0.80
N ALA A 239 3.09 1.43 0.58
CA ALA A 239 4.19 2.06 1.35
C ALA A 239 3.78 2.38 2.79
N VAL A 240 3.24 1.38 3.50
CA VAL A 240 2.51 1.47 4.77
C VAL A 240 3.20 2.31 5.85
N PRO A 241 4.44 2.01 6.29
CA PRO A 241 5.02 2.75 7.41
C PRO A 241 5.38 4.19 7.02
N MET A 242 5.88 4.39 5.80
CA MET A 242 6.33 5.71 5.33
C MET A 242 5.16 6.64 5.06
N ALA A 243 4.19 6.21 4.26
CA ALA A 243 3.02 7.01 3.92
C ALA A 243 2.23 7.41 5.17
N SER A 244 2.03 6.46 6.10
CA SER A 244 1.30 6.71 7.33
C SER A 244 2.03 7.69 8.26
N ARG A 245 3.37 7.63 8.35
CA ARG A 245 4.17 8.58 9.13
C ARG A 245 4.10 9.98 8.53
N VAL A 246 4.30 10.11 7.21
CA VAL A 246 4.22 11.40 6.50
C VAL A 246 2.84 12.04 6.69
N CYS A 247 1.76 11.27 6.55
CA CYS A 247 0.40 11.78 6.79
C CYS A 247 0.17 12.17 8.24
N ASN A 248 0.72 11.42 9.21
CA ASN A 248 0.65 11.78 10.61
C ASN A 248 1.42 13.07 10.91
N ASP A 249 2.61 13.25 10.34
CA ASP A 249 3.41 14.47 10.48
C ASP A 249 2.71 15.69 9.87
N ILE A 250 2.00 15.51 8.75
CA ILE A 250 1.17 16.56 8.19
C ILE A 250 0.02 16.90 9.14
N ALA A 251 -0.71 15.91 9.64
CA ALA A 251 -1.84 16.13 10.55
C ALA A 251 -1.42 16.89 11.82
N THR A 252 -0.32 16.46 12.46
CA THR A 252 0.20 17.06 13.69
C THR A 252 0.75 18.48 13.51
N LYS A 253 1.16 18.85 12.29
CA LYS A 253 1.51 20.27 11.96
C LYS A 253 0.31 21.21 12.02
N TYR A 254 -0.89 20.72 11.69
CA TYR A 254 -2.11 21.52 11.72
C TYR A 254 -2.86 21.44 13.05
N ASP A 255 -2.82 20.26 13.70
CA ASP A 255 -3.37 20.03 15.05
C ASP A 255 -2.47 19.02 15.78
N PRO A 256 -1.67 19.45 16.77
CA PRO A 256 -0.74 18.60 17.52
C PRO A 256 -1.41 17.41 18.25
N LYS A 257 -2.73 17.47 18.46
CA LYS A 257 -3.51 16.39 19.10
C LYS A 257 -4.08 15.39 18.08
N ASN A 258 -3.96 15.66 16.78
CA ASN A 258 -4.54 14.85 15.73
C ASN A 258 -3.56 13.77 15.24
N HIS A 259 -3.51 12.65 15.92
CA HIS A 259 -2.69 11.50 15.53
C HIS A 259 -3.49 10.56 14.62
N VAL A 260 -3.19 10.58 13.32
CA VAL A 260 -3.87 9.76 12.31
C VAL A 260 -3.15 8.46 11.97
N LEU A 261 -1.97 8.19 12.54
CA LEU A 261 -1.10 7.08 12.19
C LEU A 261 -1.82 5.73 12.11
N ASN A 262 -2.54 5.34 13.16
CA ASN A 262 -3.23 4.04 13.22
C ASN A 262 -4.35 3.90 12.19
N TYR A 263 -5.04 4.99 11.87
CA TYR A 263 -6.08 5.03 10.84
C TYR A 263 -5.47 4.90 9.45
N CYS A 264 -4.37 5.60 9.20
CA CYS A 264 -3.60 5.52 7.97
C CYS A 264 -3.07 4.09 7.73
N MET A 265 -2.49 3.47 8.73
CA MET A 265 -2.02 2.08 8.66
C MET A 265 -3.16 1.11 8.35
N SER A 266 -4.36 1.33 8.88
CA SER A 266 -5.54 0.48 8.59
C SER A 266 -5.88 0.45 7.10
N VAL A 267 -5.78 1.60 6.42
CA VAL A 267 -6.09 1.72 4.98
C VAL A 267 -4.98 1.11 4.13
N SER A 268 -3.73 1.39 4.46
CA SER A 268 -2.57 0.83 3.74
C SER A 268 -2.52 -0.69 3.78
N TYR A 269 -2.85 -1.30 4.92
CA TYR A 269 -2.90 -2.77 5.03
C TYR A 269 -3.94 -3.42 4.13
N THR A 270 -5.04 -2.73 3.86
CA THR A 270 -6.09 -3.25 2.97
C THR A 270 -5.57 -3.45 1.55
N HIS A 271 -4.72 -2.55 1.08
CA HIS A 271 -4.13 -2.67 -0.24
C HIS A 271 -3.31 -3.97 -0.39
N LEU A 272 -2.59 -4.36 0.66
CA LEU A 272 -1.80 -5.59 0.67
C LEU A 272 -2.64 -6.86 0.72
N THR A 273 -3.88 -6.80 1.24
CA THR A 273 -4.75 -7.96 1.41
C THR A 273 -5.73 -8.17 0.25
N LEU A 274 -5.96 -7.17 -0.58
CA LEU A 274 -6.80 -7.31 -1.76
C LEU A 274 -5.97 -7.87 -2.93
N PRO A 275 -6.37 -8.98 -3.54
CA PRO A 275 -5.69 -9.54 -4.70
C PRO A 275 -5.90 -8.60 -5.90
N THR A 276 -4.91 -7.77 -6.19
CA THR A 276 -5.01 -6.68 -7.16
C THR A 276 -4.70 -7.08 -8.59
N THR A 277 -4.27 -8.32 -8.88
CA THR A 277 -3.64 -8.58 -10.18
C THR A 277 -3.72 -9.99 -10.69
N SER A 278 -4.72 -10.75 -10.43
CA SER A 278 -4.61 -12.18 -10.67
C SER A 278 -5.35 -12.75 -11.86
N ARG A 279 -5.84 -11.94 -12.75
CA ARG A 279 -6.40 -12.40 -14.02
C ARG A 279 -5.83 -11.60 -15.19
N VAL A 280 -4.55 -11.74 -15.42
CA VAL A 280 -3.95 -11.44 -16.72
C VAL A 280 -3.13 -12.64 -17.17
#